data_e6ba5e326bcdb762716ab3fe17eb8f02
#
_entry.id   e6ba5e326bcdb762716ab3fe17eb8f02
#
_cell.length_a   1.000
_cell.length_b   1.000
_cell.length_c   1.000
_cell.angle_alpha   90.00
_cell.angle_beta   90.00
_cell.angle_gamma   90.00
#
_symmetry.space_group_name_H-M   'P 1'
#
loop_
_entity.id
_entity.type
_entity.pdbx_description
1 polymer ?
#
loop_
_entity_poly.entity_id
_entity_poly.type
_entity_poly.pdbx_seq_one_letter_code
_entity_poly.pdbx_strand_id
1 'polypeptide(L)'
;MKKYDFAIQIFNEIRDLPYHISTKGETGCDCEDKTKKFIAELKKLNIPARRRIGLFQWSVLSLPEDITRISHDIECSHTFAEVQNAGGDWIFVDPTWNKELRAAGLEIADWDGVRSTALAMECYKILSPEDTTEYANRIDYELDMKNNAKFYEAINKYCYDFLK
;
A
#
# COMPACT_ATOMS: atom_id res chain seq x y z
N MET A 1 -7.68 -7.19 -26.58
CA MET A 1 -7.63 -7.11 -25.09
C MET A 1 -8.23 -5.77 -24.66
N LYS A 2 -9.16 -5.82 -23.73
CA LYS A 2 -9.81 -4.60 -23.25
C LYS A 2 -8.89 -3.87 -22.28
N LYS A 3 -9.02 -2.53 -22.14
CA LYS A 3 -8.13 -1.72 -21.28
C LYS A 3 -8.04 -2.20 -19.83
N TYR A 4 -9.12 -2.78 -19.28
CA TYR A 4 -9.13 -3.34 -17.94
C TYR A 4 -8.35 -4.65 -17.81
N ASP A 5 -8.24 -5.45 -18.88
CA ASP A 5 -7.37 -6.63 -18.87
C ASP A 5 -5.89 -6.22 -18.72
N PHE A 6 -5.49 -5.16 -19.41
CA PHE A 6 -4.15 -4.56 -19.24
C PHE A 6 -3.97 -3.98 -17.83
N ALA A 7 -4.99 -3.30 -17.31
CA ALA A 7 -4.93 -2.73 -15.97
C ALA A 7 -4.75 -3.80 -14.90
N ILE A 8 -5.44 -4.94 -15.02
CA ILE A 8 -5.29 -6.09 -14.12
C ILE A 8 -3.87 -6.67 -14.20
N GLN A 9 -3.33 -6.81 -15.40
CA GLN A 9 -1.95 -7.27 -15.59
C GLN A 9 -0.95 -6.31 -14.90
N ILE A 10 -1.09 -5.00 -15.13
CA ILE A 10 -0.26 -3.96 -14.50
C ILE A 10 -0.40 -4.01 -12.96
N PHE A 11 -1.63 -4.19 -12.46
CA PHE A 11 -1.87 -4.35 -11.03
C PHE A 11 -1.05 -5.52 -10.46
N ASN A 12 -1.12 -6.70 -11.09
CA ASN A 12 -0.39 -7.88 -10.64
C ASN A 12 1.13 -7.67 -10.65
N GLU A 13 1.65 -7.04 -11.71
CA GLU A 13 3.09 -6.74 -11.84
C GLU A 13 3.55 -5.79 -10.73
N ILE A 14 2.80 -4.71 -10.44
CA ILE A 14 3.14 -3.75 -9.40
C ILE A 14 2.96 -4.35 -8.01
N ARG A 15 1.85 -5.08 -7.77
CA ARG A 15 1.60 -5.77 -6.50
C ARG A 15 2.78 -6.67 -6.14
N ASP A 16 3.30 -7.44 -7.11
CA ASP A 16 4.33 -8.44 -6.88
C ASP A 16 5.76 -7.89 -6.85
N LEU A 17 5.95 -6.57 -6.99
CA LEU A 17 7.23 -5.96 -6.63
C LEU A 17 7.49 -6.17 -5.13
N PRO A 18 8.71 -6.55 -4.72
CA PRO A 18 9.04 -6.75 -3.32
C PRO A 18 8.76 -5.50 -2.47
N TYR A 19 7.99 -5.67 -1.39
CA TYR A 19 7.66 -4.58 -0.47
C TYR A 19 8.91 -4.06 0.24
N HIS A 20 9.10 -2.74 0.27
CA HIS A 20 10.24 -2.10 0.93
C HIS A 20 9.92 -0.66 1.30
N ILE A 21 10.10 -0.31 2.57
CA ILE A 21 9.98 1.06 3.07
C ILE A 21 11.35 1.73 2.99
N SER A 22 11.46 2.85 2.28
CA SER A 22 12.70 3.63 2.25
C SER A 22 13.02 4.20 3.64
N THR A 23 14.21 3.92 4.14
CA THR A 23 14.66 4.40 5.47
C THR A 23 15.94 5.23 5.41
N LYS A 24 16.69 5.17 4.31
CA LYS A 24 18.00 5.83 4.15
C LYS A 24 18.12 6.59 2.83
N GLY A 25 16.98 7.00 2.24
CA GLY A 25 16.95 7.68 0.95
C GLY A 25 17.10 6.77 -0.26
N GLU A 26 17.15 5.45 -0.10
CA GLU A 26 17.08 4.47 -1.18
C GLU A 26 15.70 4.46 -1.81
N THR A 27 15.56 3.89 -3.01
CA THR A 27 14.28 3.74 -3.68
C THR A 27 13.37 2.80 -2.88
N GLY A 28 12.22 3.30 -2.44
CA GLY A 28 11.20 2.53 -1.75
C GLY A 28 10.26 1.81 -2.72
N CYS A 29 9.52 0.86 -2.18
CA CYS A 29 8.46 0.12 -2.86
C CYS A 29 7.38 -0.26 -1.84
N ASP A 30 6.89 0.73 -1.10
CA ASP A 30 5.85 0.57 -0.09
C ASP A 30 4.45 0.84 -0.66
N CYS A 31 3.45 0.97 0.20
CA CYS A 31 2.08 1.21 -0.22
C CYS A 31 1.94 2.51 -1.04
N GLU A 32 2.63 3.56 -0.65
CA GLU A 32 2.57 4.85 -1.37
C GLU A 32 3.26 4.76 -2.73
N ASP A 33 4.46 4.18 -2.80
CA ASP A 33 5.22 4.04 -4.03
C ASP A 33 4.48 3.19 -5.06
N LYS A 34 3.94 2.05 -4.64
CA LYS A 34 3.16 1.16 -5.50
C LYS A 34 1.86 1.80 -5.97
N THR A 35 1.16 2.49 -5.09
CA THR A 35 -0.09 3.19 -5.43
C THR A 35 0.16 4.29 -6.45
N LYS A 36 1.18 5.12 -6.24
CA LYS A 36 1.56 6.18 -7.20
C LYS A 36 1.90 5.61 -8.57
N LYS A 37 2.70 4.55 -8.60
CA LYS A 37 3.07 3.85 -9.84
C LYS A 37 1.85 3.30 -10.55
N PHE A 38 0.95 2.65 -9.82
CA PHE A 38 -0.27 2.08 -10.37
C PHE A 38 -1.18 3.15 -10.97
N ILE A 39 -1.42 4.24 -10.26
CA ILE A 39 -2.23 5.37 -10.74
C ILE A 39 -1.63 5.97 -12.02
N ALA A 40 -0.30 6.13 -12.08
CA ALA A 40 0.39 6.64 -13.26
C ALA A 40 0.17 5.73 -14.49
N GLU A 41 0.20 4.42 -14.31
CA GLU A 41 -0.06 3.47 -15.40
C GLU A 41 -1.55 3.48 -15.82
N LEU A 42 -2.47 3.55 -14.87
CA LEU A 42 -3.91 3.66 -15.18
C LEU A 42 -4.23 4.92 -15.98
N LYS A 43 -3.54 6.04 -15.69
CA LYS A 43 -3.68 7.29 -16.45
C LYS A 43 -3.33 7.11 -17.93
N LYS A 44 -2.30 6.32 -18.26
CA LYS A 44 -1.93 6.00 -19.64
C LYS A 44 -3.03 5.22 -20.36
N LEU A 45 -3.82 4.46 -19.64
CA LEU A 45 -4.99 3.71 -20.14
C LEU A 45 -6.29 4.52 -20.15
N ASN A 46 -6.24 5.81 -19.78
CA ASN A 46 -7.44 6.64 -19.59
C ASN A 46 -8.46 6.01 -18.62
N ILE A 47 -7.96 5.43 -17.53
CA ILE A 47 -8.77 4.94 -16.40
C ILE A 47 -8.64 5.94 -15.26
N PRO A 48 -9.76 6.59 -14.84
CA PRO A 48 -9.71 7.51 -13.70
C PRO A 48 -9.30 6.78 -12.42
N ALA A 49 -8.33 7.35 -11.74
CA ALA A 49 -7.86 6.83 -10.46
C ALA A 49 -7.33 7.98 -9.60
N ARG A 50 -7.43 7.80 -8.28
CA ARG A 50 -6.94 8.78 -7.30
C ARG A 50 -6.42 8.07 -6.07
N ARG A 51 -5.57 8.76 -5.32
CA ARG A 51 -5.02 8.26 -4.07
C ARG A 51 -6.06 8.39 -2.95
N ARG A 52 -6.11 7.38 -2.08
CA ARG A 52 -6.83 7.42 -0.82
C ARG A 52 -5.88 7.04 0.33
N ILE A 53 -6.16 7.56 1.50
CA ILE A 53 -5.43 7.23 2.73
C ILE A 53 -6.42 6.67 3.74
N GLY A 54 -6.03 5.55 4.37
CA GLY A 54 -6.66 5.00 5.55
C GLY A 54 -5.75 5.12 6.76
N LEU A 55 -6.32 5.31 7.94
CA LEU A 55 -5.58 5.35 9.21
C LEU A 55 -5.71 3.99 9.89
N PHE A 56 -4.59 3.44 10.36
CA PHE A 56 -4.54 2.13 10.99
C PHE A 56 -3.59 2.11 12.19
N GLN A 57 -3.72 1.08 13.01
CA GLN A 57 -2.76 0.76 14.06
C GLN A 57 -1.95 -0.47 13.66
N TRP A 58 -0.64 -0.47 13.92
CA TRP A 58 0.23 -1.59 13.55
C TRP A 58 -0.20 -2.92 14.17
N SER A 59 -0.93 -2.90 15.28
CA SER A 59 -1.47 -4.10 15.93
C SER A 59 -2.48 -4.88 15.08
N VAL A 60 -3.02 -4.31 14.00
CA VAL A 60 -3.90 -5.04 13.05
C VAL A 60 -3.14 -6.07 12.23
N LEU A 61 -1.82 -5.95 12.14
CA LEU A 61 -0.94 -6.93 11.50
C LEU A 61 -0.37 -7.88 12.56
N SER A 62 -0.39 -9.18 12.28
CA SER A 62 0.22 -10.20 13.13
C SER A 62 1.74 -10.28 12.89
N LEU A 63 2.45 -9.19 13.20
CA LEU A 63 3.91 -9.15 13.10
C LEU A 63 4.56 -9.93 14.26
N PRO A 64 5.76 -10.50 14.06
CA PRO A 64 6.53 -11.14 15.13
C PRO A 64 6.79 -10.19 16.31
N GLU A 65 6.81 -10.75 17.52
CA GLU A 65 6.94 -9.98 18.76
C GLU A 65 8.27 -9.23 18.86
N ASP A 66 9.34 -9.78 18.33
CA ASP A 66 10.66 -9.12 18.27
C ASP A 66 10.65 -7.86 17.39
N ILE A 67 9.75 -7.77 16.42
CA ILE A 67 9.51 -6.56 15.62
C ILE A 67 8.64 -5.57 16.38
N THR A 68 7.51 -6.02 16.93
CA THR A 68 6.55 -5.14 17.62
C THR A 68 7.10 -4.53 18.90
N ARG A 69 8.13 -5.12 19.50
CA ARG A 69 8.86 -4.55 20.66
C ARG A 69 9.77 -3.38 20.31
N ILE A 70 10.13 -3.21 19.04
CA ILE A 70 10.92 -2.05 18.61
C ILE A 70 10.05 -0.80 18.75
N SER A 71 10.59 0.26 19.37
CA SER A 71 9.87 1.51 19.57
C SER A 71 9.40 2.09 18.23
N HIS A 72 8.13 2.42 18.14
CA HIS A 72 7.50 3.00 16.96
C HIS A 72 6.19 3.71 17.34
N ASP A 73 5.69 4.55 16.44
CA ASP A 73 4.37 5.13 16.56
C ASP A 73 3.30 4.04 16.43
N ILE A 74 2.29 4.08 17.29
CA ILE A 74 1.22 3.07 17.29
C ILE A 74 0.38 3.16 16.03
N GLU A 75 0.08 4.39 15.61
CA GLU A 75 -0.75 4.70 14.45
C GLU A 75 0.10 5.05 13.23
N CYS A 76 -0.42 4.69 12.06
CA CYS A 76 0.19 5.02 10.78
C CYS A 76 -0.89 5.25 9.72
N SER A 77 -0.48 5.81 8.60
CA SER A 77 -1.32 5.94 7.42
C SER A 77 -1.00 4.87 6.39
N HIS A 78 -2.02 4.40 5.70
CA HIS A 78 -1.93 3.45 4.59
C HIS A 78 -2.46 4.09 3.32
N THR A 79 -1.68 4.02 2.25
CA THR A 79 -2.05 4.57 0.94
C THR A 79 -2.49 3.46 0.01
N PHE A 80 -3.59 3.67 -0.68
CA PHE A 80 -4.12 2.78 -1.72
C PHE A 80 -4.82 3.59 -2.82
N ALA A 81 -5.18 2.93 -3.92
CA ALA A 81 -5.87 3.58 -5.02
C ALA A 81 -7.38 3.48 -4.88
N GLU A 82 -8.07 4.49 -5.36
CA GLU A 82 -9.49 4.44 -5.69
C GLU A 82 -9.62 4.61 -7.20
N VAL A 83 -10.23 3.64 -7.86
CA VAL A 83 -10.22 3.49 -9.32
C VAL A 83 -11.66 3.44 -9.82
N GLN A 84 -11.93 4.09 -10.93
CA GLN A 84 -13.23 3.95 -11.59
C GLN A 84 -13.25 2.66 -12.42
N ASN A 85 -14.13 1.72 -12.08
CA ASN A 85 -14.28 0.47 -12.81
C ASN A 85 -14.97 0.66 -14.18
N ALA A 86 -15.11 -0.42 -14.95
CA ALA A 86 -15.73 -0.37 -16.28
C ALA A 86 -17.20 0.10 -16.25
N GLY A 87 -17.90 -0.06 -15.13
CA GLY A 87 -19.27 0.40 -14.91
C GLY A 87 -19.37 1.86 -14.48
N GLY A 88 -18.24 2.53 -14.24
CA GLY A 88 -18.19 3.91 -13.76
C GLY A 88 -18.23 4.07 -12.23
N ASP A 89 -18.22 2.98 -11.48
CA ASP A 89 -18.20 3.01 -10.02
C ASP A 89 -16.78 3.20 -9.48
N TRP A 90 -16.65 3.98 -8.42
CA TRP A 90 -15.40 4.11 -7.70
C TRP A 90 -15.21 2.94 -6.73
N ILE A 91 -14.09 2.24 -6.88
CA ILE A 91 -13.73 1.05 -6.07
C ILE A 91 -12.33 1.21 -5.49
N PHE A 92 -12.05 0.56 -4.36
CA PHE A 92 -10.72 0.53 -3.75
C PHE A 92 -9.86 -0.58 -4.35
N VAL A 93 -8.64 -0.25 -4.71
CA VAL A 93 -7.67 -1.19 -5.29
C VAL A 93 -6.31 -0.99 -4.61
N ASP A 94 -5.83 -2.02 -3.95
CA ASP A 94 -4.64 -1.96 -3.09
C ASP A 94 -3.53 -2.91 -3.56
N PRO A 95 -2.46 -2.41 -4.22
CA PRO A 95 -1.37 -3.23 -4.72
C PRO A 95 -0.23 -3.43 -3.71
N THR A 96 -0.47 -3.42 -2.40
CA THR A 96 0.60 -3.27 -1.40
C THR A 96 1.45 -4.52 -1.21
N TRP A 97 0.86 -5.63 -0.77
CA TRP A 97 1.63 -6.82 -0.43
C TRP A 97 1.94 -7.68 -1.65
N ASN A 98 3.22 -8.01 -1.86
CA ASN A 98 3.61 -8.97 -2.88
C ASN A 98 3.21 -10.40 -2.49
N LYS A 99 3.00 -11.23 -3.49
CA LYS A 99 2.39 -12.58 -3.32
C LYS A 99 3.14 -13.49 -2.35
N GLU A 100 4.46 -13.35 -2.22
CA GLU A 100 5.29 -14.14 -1.32
C GLU A 100 4.88 -13.94 0.14
N LEU A 101 4.34 -12.77 0.49
CA LEU A 101 3.92 -12.44 1.85
C LEU A 101 2.63 -13.15 2.29
N ARG A 102 1.98 -13.91 1.40
CA ARG A 102 0.90 -14.81 1.79
C ARG A 102 1.38 -15.84 2.81
N ALA A 103 2.62 -16.31 2.70
CA ALA A 103 3.24 -17.22 3.67
C ALA A 103 3.43 -16.58 5.06
N ALA A 104 3.45 -15.25 5.14
CA ALA A 104 3.48 -14.50 6.40
C ALA A 104 2.08 -14.32 7.02
N GLY A 105 1.02 -14.80 6.37
CA GLY A 105 -0.36 -14.61 6.80
C GLY A 105 -0.95 -13.25 6.41
N LEU A 106 -0.28 -12.48 5.57
CA LEU A 106 -0.80 -11.21 5.07
C LEU A 106 -1.81 -11.45 3.94
N GLU A 107 -2.83 -10.61 3.89
CA GLU A 107 -3.87 -10.70 2.87
C GLU A 107 -3.38 -10.09 1.56
N ILE A 108 -3.23 -10.92 0.54
CA ILE A 108 -2.77 -10.51 -0.77
C ILE A 108 -3.98 -10.14 -1.64
N ALA A 109 -4.01 -8.91 -2.11
CA ALA A 109 -5.10 -8.44 -2.94
C ALA A 109 -5.06 -9.06 -4.33
N ASP A 110 -6.23 -9.50 -4.80
CA ASP A 110 -6.49 -9.88 -6.18
C ASP A 110 -7.55 -8.96 -6.77
N TRP A 111 -7.30 -8.43 -7.96
CA TRP A 111 -8.23 -7.51 -8.60
C TRP A 111 -8.82 -8.10 -9.87
N ASP A 112 -10.14 -8.04 -9.98
CA ASP A 112 -10.91 -8.53 -11.13
C ASP A 112 -11.33 -7.42 -12.12
N GLY A 113 -10.94 -6.17 -11.86
CA GLY A 113 -11.31 -5.01 -12.67
C GLY A 113 -12.70 -4.46 -12.37
N VAL A 114 -13.49 -5.10 -11.52
CA VAL A 114 -14.90 -4.78 -11.25
C VAL A 114 -15.14 -4.42 -9.79
N ARG A 115 -14.65 -5.22 -8.86
CA ARG A 115 -14.89 -5.08 -7.41
C ARG A 115 -13.66 -4.53 -6.69
N SER A 116 -13.90 -3.92 -5.52
CA SER A 116 -12.81 -3.54 -4.62
C SER A 116 -11.98 -4.76 -4.23
N THR A 117 -10.67 -4.55 -4.10
CA THR A 117 -9.78 -5.53 -3.47
C THR A 117 -9.90 -5.48 -1.95
N ALA A 118 -9.35 -6.49 -1.26
CA ALA A 118 -9.01 -6.34 0.15
C ALA A 118 -7.98 -5.21 0.30
N LEU A 119 -8.04 -4.49 1.43
CA LEU A 119 -6.98 -3.56 1.82
C LEU A 119 -5.87 -4.31 2.56
N ALA A 120 -4.63 -3.86 2.39
CA ALA A 120 -3.46 -4.47 3.03
C ALA A 120 -3.51 -4.38 4.55
N MET A 121 -4.15 -3.35 5.10
CA MET A 121 -4.36 -3.12 6.52
C MET A 121 -5.82 -2.81 6.80
N GLU A 122 -6.33 -3.33 7.92
CA GLU A 122 -7.63 -2.90 8.44
C GLU A 122 -7.52 -1.46 8.95
N CYS A 123 -8.19 -0.54 8.27
CA CYS A 123 -8.20 0.88 8.62
C CYS A 123 -9.42 1.21 9.47
N TYR A 124 -9.21 1.88 10.60
CA TYR A 124 -10.32 2.35 11.43
C TYR A 124 -11.00 3.60 10.86
N LYS A 125 -10.34 4.29 9.93
CA LYS A 125 -10.87 5.44 9.21
C LYS A 125 -10.28 5.51 7.81
N ILE A 126 -11.13 5.70 6.81
CA ILE A 126 -10.71 6.01 5.44
C ILE A 126 -11.01 7.48 5.18
N LEU A 127 -9.99 8.26 4.85
CA LEU A 127 -10.13 9.68 4.57
C LEU A 127 -10.80 9.90 3.22
N SER A 128 -11.60 10.98 3.12
CA SER A 128 -12.13 11.43 1.83
C SER A 128 -11.01 11.78 0.85
N PRO A 129 -11.28 11.93 -0.45
CA PRO A 129 -10.27 12.39 -1.40
C PRO A 129 -9.64 13.74 -1.00
N GLU A 130 -10.43 14.68 -0.50
CA GLU A 130 -9.98 15.99 -0.05
C GLU A 130 -9.11 15.89 1.20
N ASP A 131 -9.58 15.16 2.22
CA ASP A 131 -8.84 14.94 3.46
C ASP A 131 -7.56 14.13 3.21
N THR A 132 -7.56 13.22 2.23
CA THR A 132 -6.36 12.49 1.79
C THR A 132 -5.28 13.46 1.31
N THR A 133 -5.63 14.40 0.44
CA THR A 133 -4.68 15.40 -0.07
C THR A 133 -4.16 16.29 1.06
N GLU A 134 -5.04 16.76 1.93
CA GLU A 134 -4.66 17.58 3.07
C GLU A 134 -3.72 16.85 4.04
N TYR A 135 -4.05 15.61 4.38
CA TYR A 135 -3.24 14.77 5.24
C TYR A 135 -1.85 14.53 4.64
N ALA A 136 -1.78 14.16 3.36
CA ALA A 136 -0.52 13.91 2.67
C ALA A 136 0.41 15.13 2.66
N ASN A 137 -0.15 16.34 2.54
CA ASN A 137 0.60 17.58 2.57
C ASN A 137 1.15 17.95 3.96
N ARG A 138 0.64 17.32 5.02
CA ARG A 138 1.04 17.58 6.42
C ARG A 138 1.97 16.52 6.99
N ILE A 139 2.28 15.45 6.26
CA ILE A 139 3.18 14.40 6.74
C ILE A 139 4.58 15.00 6.96
N ASP A 140 5.08 14.85 8.17
CA ASP A 140 6.47 15.16 8.51
C ASP A 140 7.33 13.89 8.39
N TYR A 141 7.91 13.70 7.21
CA TYR A 141 8.72 12.51 6.92
C TYR A 141 9.99 12.43 7.76
N GLU A 142 10.57 13.55 8.17
CA GLU A 142 11.75 13.59 9.04
C GLU A 142 11.40 13.08 10.43
N LEU A 143 10.28 13.52 10.99
CA LEU A 143 9.78 13.04 12.27
C LEU A 143 9.38 11.57 12.20
N ASP A 144 8.73 11.15 11.13
CA ASP A 144 8.35 9.74 10.90
C ASP A 144 9.60 8.85 10.92
N MET A 145 10.65 9.20 10.18
CA MET A 145 11.91 8.45 10.19
C MET A 145 12.60 8.45 11.55
N LYS A 146 12.60 9.58 12.25
CA LYS A 146 13.16 9.69 13.59
C LYS A 146 12.49 8.70 14.56
N ASN A 147 11.18 8.56 14.47
CA ASN A 147 10.40 7.71 15.38
C ASN A 147 10.39 6.24 14.98
N ASN A 148 10.51 5.93 13.68
CA ASN A 148 10.11 4.63 13.16
C ASN A 148 11.17 3.91 12.32
N ALA A 149 12.32 4.53 11.97
CA ALA A 149 13.26 3.95 11.02
C ALA A 149 13.70 2.53 11.39
N LYS A 150 14.03 2.27 12.65
CA LYS A 150 14.45 0.93 13.12
C LYS A 150 13.33 -0.09 13.00
N PHE A 151 12.11 0.30 13.29
CA PHE A 151 10.93 -0.54 13.14
C PHE A 151 10.68 -0.85 11.66
N TYR A 152 10.78 0.14 10.77
CA TYR A 152 10.63 -0.07 9.33
C TYR A 152 11.74 -0.96 8.75
N GLU A 153 12.98 -0.83 9.21
CA GLU A 153 14.08 -1.71 8.81
C GLU A 153 13.81 -3.17 9.21
N ALA A 154 13.24 -3.38 10.39
CA ALA A 154 12.86 -4.72 10.84
C ALA A 154 11.71 -5.31 9.99
N ILE A 155 10.72 -4.49 9.62
CA ILE A 155 9.66 -4.90 8.68
C ILE A 155 10.26 -5.26 7.32
N ASN A 156 11.15 -4.43 6.78
CA ASN A 156 11.82 -4.70 5.51
C ASN A 156 12.55 -6.04 5.51
N LYS A 157 13.32 -6.30 6.56
CA LYS A 157 14.03 -7.57 6.72
C LYS A 157 13.06 -8.76 6.80
N TYR A 158 12.00 -8.63 7.57
CA TYR A 158 10.96 -9.64 7.69
C TYR A 158 10.31 -9.94 6.33
N CYS A 159 9.91 -8.92 5.59
CA CYS A 159 9.33 -9.09 4.26
C CYS A 159 10.33 -9.72 3.27
N TYR A 160 11.59 -9.28 3.31
CA TYR A 160 12.64 -9.80 2.44
C TYR A 160 12.89 -11.30 2.65
N ASP A 161 12.79 -11.78 3.88
CA ASP A 161 13.03 -13.19 4.20
C ASP A 161 12.02 -14.14 3.51
N PHE A 162 10.84 -13.65 3.12
CA PHE A 162 9.86 -14.42 2.34
C PHE A 162 10.15 -14.49 0.84
N LEU A 163 11.12 -13.74 0.33
CA LEU A 163 11.55 -13.81 -1.07
C LEU A 163 12.50 -14.98 -1.36
N LYS A 164 13.00 -15.63 -0.35
CA LYS A 164 14.00 -16.71 -0.45
C LYS A 164 13.38 -18.07 -0.70
#